data_0a1dbdec3ee88e00ae070c2d967b3b54
#
_entry.id   0a1dbdec3ee88e00ae070c2d967b3b54
#
_cell.length_a   1.000
_cell.length_b   1.000
_cell.length_c   1.000
_cell.angle_alpha   90.00
_cell.angle_beta   90.00
_cell.angle_gamma   90.00
#
_symmetry.space_group_name_H-M   'P 1'
#
loop_
_entity.id
_entity.type
_entity.pdbx_description
1 polymer ?
#
loop_
_entity_poly.entity_id
_entity_poly.type
_entity_poly.pdbx_seq_one_letter_code
_entity_poly.pdbx_strand_id
1 'polypeptide(L)'
;MLGLMITLRDLLSARALWLVALCALVTGCASSDGPYFFADAGKYQFHTCEQLATASKQKHDRQRELKELIDKAEQAAGGQIVSVLAYRSDYVAVNEEVQVIDSTLREKKCAASPPSKGR
;
A
#
# COMPACT_ATOMS: atom_id res chain seq x y z
N MET A 1 -12.36 41.61 37.94
CA MET A 1 -11.57 41.29 36.73
C MET A 1 -10.77 40.02 36.85
N LEU A 2 -10.41 39.52 38.02
CA LEU A 2 -9.66 38.26 38.19
C LEU A 2 -10.49 37.00 37.90
N GLY A 3 -11.81 37.04 38.20
CA GLY A 3 -12.68 35.86 37.99
C GLY A 3 -12.95 35.52 36.51
N LEU A 4 -12.88 36.49 35.61
CA LEU A 4 -13.13 36.28 34.18
C LEU A 4 -11.91 35.61 33.48
N MET A 5 -10.71 35.83 33.98
CA MET A 5 -9.49 35.23 33.43
C MET A 5 -9.33 33.75 33.81
N ILE A 6 -9.84 33.36 34.98
CA ILE A 6 -9.76 31.96 35.45
C ILE A 6 -10.71 31.09 34.64
N THR A 7 -11.92 31.56 34.37
CA THR A 7 -12.91 30.82 33.58
C THR A 7 -12.51 30.65 32.11
N LEU A 8 -11.81 31.65 31.55
CA LEU A 8 -11.31 31.54 30.16
C LEU A 8 -10.17 30.52 30.03
N ARG A 9 -9.28 30.44 31.01
CA ARG A 9 -8.20 29.42 31.06
C ARG A 9 -8.77 28.02 31.24
N ASP A 10 -9.77 27.84 32.05
CA ASP A 10 -10.41 26.53 32.28
C ASP A 10 -11.19 26.05 31.05
N LEU A 11 -11.85 26.94 30.33
CA LEU A 11 -12.51 26.64 29.06
C LEU A 11 -11.52 26.26 27.94
N LEU A 12 -10.36 26.91 27.90
CA LEU A 12 -9.30 26.59 26.94
C LEU A 12 -8.63 25.25 27.26
N SER A 13 -8.42 24.95 28.53
CA SER A 13 -7.82 23.67 28.98
C SER A 13 -8.79 22.50 28.75
N ALA A 14 -10.09 22.66 29.01
CA ALA A 14 -11.09 21.64 28.75
C ALA A 14 -11.23 21.33 27.24
N ARG A 15 -11.20 22.35 26.39
CA ARG A 15 -11.21 22.17 24.92
C ARG A 15 -9.94 21.50 24.41
N ALA A 16 -8.77 21.85 24.97
CA ALA A 16 -7.51 21.21 24.60
C ALA A 16 -7.48 19.73 25.01
N LEU A 17 -8.00 19.39 26.18
CA LEU A 17 -8.14 18.01 26.64
C LEU A 17 -9.11 17.20 25.75
N TRP A 18 -10.21 17.79 25.31
CA TRP A 18 -11.14 17.15 24.39
C TRP A 18 -10.53 16.89 23.01
N LEU A 19 -9.75 17.85 22.49
CA LEU A 19 -9.04 17.68 21.21
C LEU A 19 -7.95 16.60 21.30
N VAL A 20 -7.20 16.52 22.40
CA VAL A 20 -6.20 15.47 22.62
C VAL A 20 -6.88 14.10 22.74
N ALA A 21 -8.00 14.00 23.46
CA ALA A 21 -8.76 12.76 23.57
C ALA A 21 -9.34 12.32 22.21
N LEU A 22 -9.81 13.25 21.39
CA LEU A 22 -10.32 12.97 20.05
C LEU A 22 -9.20 12.50 19.11
N CYS A 23 -8.03 13.11 19.17
CA CYS A 23 -6.85 12.66 18.41
C CYS A 23 -6.37 11.26 18.83
N ALA A 24 -6.45 10.92 20.12
CA ALA A 24 -6.08 9.59 20.62
C ALA A 24 -7.02 8.48 20.12
N LEU A 25 -8.28 8.81 19.83
CA LEU A 25 -9.23 7.84 19.27
C LEU A 25 -9.00 7.54 17.78
N VAL A 26 -8.38 8.45 17.04
CA VAL A 26 -8.10 8.28 15.60
C VAL A 26 -6.81 7.45 15.39
N THR A 27 -5.89 7.42 16.33
CA THR A 27 -4.64 6.65 16.22
C THR A 27 -4.82 5.15 16.46
N GLY A 28 -6.00 4.70 16.87
CA GLY A 28 -6.26 3.28 17.19
C GLY A 28 -6.42 2.32 16.01
N CYS A 29 -6.45 2.80 14.75
CA CYS A 29 -6.62 1.93 13.58
C CYS A 29 -5.35 1.70 12.77
N ALA A 30 -4.19 2.07 13.27
CA ALA A 30 -2.90 1.84 12.62
C ALA A 30 -2.17 0.62 13.20
N SER A 31 -2.90 -0.44 13.55
CA SER A 31 -2.30 -1.76 13.72
C SER A 31 -2.14 -2.37 12.33
N SER A 32 -1.21 -1.84 11.57
CA SER A 32 -0.78 -2.41 10.32
C SER A 32 0.25 -3.47 10.59
N ASP A 33 -0.16 -4.68 10.50
CA ASP A 33 0.74 -5.78 10.23
C ASP A 33 1.27 -5.60 8.81
N GLY A 34 2.42 -4.94 8.69
CA GLY A 34 3.25 -4.92 7.49
C GLY A 34 2.81 -4.04 6.31
N PRO A 35 3.66 -3.95 5.30
CA PRO A 35 3.51 -3.05 4.15
C PRO A 35 2.48 -3.49 3.10
N TYR A 36 1.56 -4.38 3.42
CA TYR A 36 0.62 -4.99 2.45
C TYR A 36 -0.76 -4.35 2.50
N PHE A 37 -0.83 -3.06 2.22
CA PHE A 37 -2.10 -2.31 2.26
C PHE A 37 -3.14 -2.76 1.23
N PHE A 38 -2.70 -3.33 0.11
CA PHE A 38 -3.55 -3.68 -1.03
C PHE A 38 -3.55 -5.18 -1.36
N ALA A 39 -2.66 -5.96 -0.75
CA ALA A 39 -2.56 -7.38 -1.02
C ALA A 39 -2.99 -8.21 0.18
N ASP A 40 -4.00 -9.05 0.00
CA ASP A 40 -4.41 -10.03 1.00
C ASP A 40 -3.38 -11.16 1.06
N ALA A 41 -2.62 -11.22 2.17
CA ALA A 41 -1.62 -12.26 2.40
C ALA A 41 -2.23 -13.67 2.42
N GLY A 42 -3.52 -13.81 2.76
CA GLY A 42 -4.24 -15.08 2.77
C GLY A 42 -4.65 -15.59 1.38
N LYS A 43 -4.73 -14.69 0.40
CA LYS A 43 -5.25 -14.99 -0.94
C LYS A 43 -4.56 -16.17 -1.63
N TYR A 44 -3.27 -16.31 -1.44
CA TYR A 44 -2.44 -17.29 -2.14
C TYR A 44 -2.10 -18.54 -1.33
N GLN A 45 -2.55 -18.63 -0.07
CA GLN A 45 -2.22 -19.74 0.82
C GLN A 45 -2.70 -21.11 0.30
N PHE A 46 -3.82 -21.13 -0.42
CA PHE A 46 -4.40 -22.37 -0.96
C PHE A 46 -3.95 -22.69 -2.39
N HIS A 47 -3.12 -21.85 -3.00
CA HIS A 47 -2.63 -22.07 -4.36
C HIS A 47 -1.54 -23.14 -4.39
N THR A 48 -1.51 -23.94 -5.47
CA THR A 48 -0.41 -24.87 -5.74
C THR A 48 0.84 -24.12 -6.22
N CYS A 49 2.01 -24.73 -6.16
CA CYS A 49 3.23 -24.13 -6.68
C CYS A 49 3.13 -23.72 -8.15
N GLU A 50 2.42 -24.50 -8.97
CA GLU A 50 2.20 -24.20 -10.39
C GLU A 50 1.31 -22.96 -10.57
N GLN A 51 0.23 -22.87 -9.78
CA GLN A 51 -0.65 -21.71 -9.79
C GLN A 51 0.08 -20.44 -9.31
N LEU A 52 0.91 -20.57 -8.27
CA LEU A 52 1.73 -19.47 -7.78
C LEU A 52 2.76 -19.01 -8.81
N ALA A 53 3.43 -19.94 -9.50
CA ALA A 53 4.37 -19.60 -10.55
C ALA A 53 3.70 -18.86 -11.72
N THR A 54 2.50 -19.29 -12.11
CA THR A 54 1.69 -18.64 -13.15
C THR A 54 1.27 -17.24 -12.70
N ALA A 55 0.77 -17.11 -11.47
CA ALA A 55 0.36 -15.83 -10.90
C ALA A 55 1.56 -14.86 -10.77
N SER A 56 2.71 -15.35 -10.31
CA SER A 56 3.96 -14.56 -10.21
C SER A 56 4.34 -13.99 -11.58
N LYS A 57 4.35 -14.84 -12.61
CA LYS A 57 4.67 -14.38 -13.96
C LYS A 57 3.71 -13.30 -14.46
N GLN A 58 2.39 -13.51 -14.31
CA GLN A 58 1.38 -12.54 -14.74
C GLN A 58 1.53 -11.20 -14.03
N LYS A 59 1.82 -11.22 -12.72
CA LYS A 59 1.98 -9.98 -11.93
C LYS A 59 3.27 -9.26 -12.27
N HIS A 60 4.36 -9.95 -12.52
CA HIS A 60 5.59 -9.35 -13.00
C HIS A 60 5.44 -8.74 -14.41
N ASP A 61 4.69 -9.39 -15.30
CA ASP A 61 4.39 -8.84 -16.63
C ASP A 61 3.56 -7.55 -16.50
N ARG A 62 2.55 -7.53 -15.63
CA ARG A 62 1.73 -6.35 -15.36
C ARG A 62 2.54 -5.22 -14.70
N GLN A 63 3.44 -5.55 -13.80
CA GLN A 63 4.33 -4.56 -13.16
C GLN A 63 5.21 -3.86 -14.20
N ARG A 64 5.77 -4.60 -15.17
CA ARG A 64 6.57 -4.01 -16.26
C ARG A 64 5.72 -3.11 -17.15
N GLU A 65 4.54 -3.57 -17.54
CA GLU A 65 3.60 -2.77 -18.35
C GLU A 65 3.25 -1.44 -17.67
N LEU A 66 2.90 -1.48 -16.39
CA LEU A 66 2.58 -0.27 -15.62
C LEU A 66 3.78 0.67 -15.52
N LYS A 67 4.98 0.14 -15.34
CA LYS A 67 6.19 0.96 -15.33
C LYS A 67 6.41 1.66 -16.67
N GLU A 68 6.25 0.96 -17.80
CA GLU A 68 6.36 1.57 -19.12
C GLU A 68 5.29 2.65 -19.35
N LEU A 69 4.06 2.45 -18.83
CA LEU A 69 2.99 3.46 -18.93
C LEU A 69 3.31 4.69 -18.09
N ILE A 70 3.90 4.53 -16.91
CA ILE A 70 4.35 5.63 -16.05
C ILE A 70 5.45 6.41 -16.78
N ASP A 71 6.47 5.72 -17.29
CA ASP A 71 7.60 6.34 -17.99
C ASP A 71 7.13 7.12 -19.24
N LYS A 72 6.19 6.57 -20.00
CA LYS A 72 5.57 7.26 -21.14
C LYS A 72 4.75 8.48 -20.73
N ALA A 73 3.96 8.34 -19.65
CA ALA A 73 3.13 9.44 -19.17
C ALA A 73 3.97 10.59 -18.58
N GLU A 74 5.10 10.30 -17.97
CA GLU A 74 6.05 11.29 -17.45
C GLU A 74 6.77 12.05 -18.59
N GLN A 75 7.02 11.39 -19.72
CA GLN A 75 7.65 12.01 -20.89
C GLN A 75 6.67 12.83 -21.74
N ALA A 76 5.37 12.61 -21.61
CA ALA A 76 4.37 13.37 -22.33
C ALA A 76 4.30 14.81 -21.81
N ALA A 77 4.83 15.76 -22.57
CA ALA A 77 4.78 17.17 -22.27
C ALA A 77 3.31 17.64 -22.27
N GLY A 78 2.81 18.03 -21.10
CA GLY A 78 1.52 18.72 -21.01
C GLY A 78 0.43 18.08 -20.15
N GLY A 79 0.80 17.45 -19.03
CA GLY A 79 -0.16 17.45 -17.93
C GLY A 79 -1.11 16.28 -17.81
N GLN A 80 -0.65 15.09 -18.05
CA GLN A 80 -1.39 13.87 -17.68
C GLN A 80 -1.11 13.46 -16.21
N ILE A 81 -1.07 14.43 -15.30
CA ILE A 81 -0.82 14.17 -13.85
C ILE A 81 -1.78 13.12 -13.31
N VAL A 82 -3.04 13.15 -13.72
CA VAL A 82 -4.07 12.18 -13.31
C VAL A 82 -3.73 10.76 -13.77
N SER A 83 -3.26 10.61 -15.00
CA SER A 83 -2.88 9.29 -15.54
C SER A 83 -1.66 8.72 -14.84
N VAL A 84 -0.66 9.55 -14.55
CA VAL A 84 0.54 9.13 -13.79
C VAL A 84 0.16 8.68 -12.38
N LEU A 85 -0.71 9.42 -11.70
CA LEU A 85 -1.15 9.05 -10.35
C LEU A 85 -1.92 7.73 -10.35
N ALA A 86 -2.82 7.51 -11.32
CA ALA A 86 -3.57 6.27 -11.45
C ALA A 86 -2.63 5.08 -11.70
N TYR A 87 -1.69 5.18 -12.65
CA TYR A 87 -0.74 4.10 -12.94
C TYR A 87 0.20 3.81 -11.77
N ARG A 88 0.60 4.83 -11.01
CA ARG A 88 1.43 4.64 -9.82
C ARG A 88 0.70 3.88 -8.71
N SER A 89 -0.58 4.17 -8.47
CA SER A 89 -1.37 3.42 -7.50
C SER A 89 -1.52 1.95 -7.88
N ASP A 90 -1.81 1.68 -9.15
CA ASP A 90 -1.89 0.32 -9.69
C ASP A 90 -0.53 -0.40 -9.60
N TYR A 91 0.56 0.30 -9.90
CA TYR A 91 1.92 -0.24 -9.79
C TYR A 91 2.25 -0.65 -8.35
N VAL A 92 1.93 0.19 -7.37
CA VAL A 92 2.13 -0.12 -5.95
C VAL A 92 1.32 -1.36 -5.55
N ALA A 93 0.03 -1.42 -5.91
CA ALA A 93 -0.83 -2.56 -5.61
C ALA A 93 -0.29 -3.88 -6.22
N VAL A 94 0.13 -3.84 -7.48
CA VAL A 94 0.73 -5.02 -8.15
C VAL A 94 2.06 -5.40 -7.50
N ASN A 95 2.89 -4.44 -7.11
CA ASN A 95 4.15 -4.71 -6.44
C ASN A 95 3.96 -5.41 -5.09
N GLU A 96 2.95 -5.01 -4.32
CA GLU A 96 2.59 -5.69 -3.08
C GLU A 96 2.09 -7.12 -3.32
N GLU A 97 1.24 -7.33 -4.34
CA GLU A 97 0.82 -8.69 -4.72
C GLU A 97 2.01 -9.59 -5.12
N VAL A 98 2.98 -9.06 -5.87
CA VAL A 98 4.21 -9.78 -6.22
C VAL A 98 4.95 -10.22 -4.95
N GLN A 99 5.11 -9.33 -3.98
CA GLN A 99 5.79 -9.66 -2.71
C GLN A 99 5.06 -10.76 -1.94
N VAL A 100 3.72 -10.73 -1.89
CA VAL A 100 2.92 -11.78 -1.25
C VAL A 100 3.07 -13.12 -1.96
N ILE A 101 3.02 -13.14 -3.29
CA ILE A 101 3.21 -14.37 -4.07
C ILE A 101 4.61 -14.94 -3.83
N ASP A 102 5.64 -14.10 -3.89
CA ASP A 102 7.03 -14.52 -3.72
C ASP A 102 7.31 -15.02 -2.29
N SER A 103 6.70 -14.40 -1.27
CA SER A 103 6.80 -14.91 0.11
C SER A 103 6.11 -16.27 0.24
N THR A 104 4.92 -16.43 -0.34
CA THR A 104 4.18 -17.69 -0.33
C THR A 104 4.93 -18.82 -1.07
N LEU A 105 5.57 -18.50 -2.20
CA LEU A 105 6.44 -19.46 -2.92
C LEU A 105 7.60 -19.95 -2.04
N ARG A 106 8.23 -19.01 -1.31
CA ARG A 106 9.32 -19.35 -0.36
C ARG A 106 8.82 -20.18 0.82
N GLU A 107 7.71 -19.81 1.42
CA GLU A 107 7.11 -20.54 2.55
C GLU A 107 6.73 -21.97 2.17
N LYS A 108 6.15 -22.15 0.98
CA LYS A 108 5.77 -23.46 0.44
C LYS A 108 6.97 -24.24 -0.11
N LYS A 109 8.17 -23.65 -0.11
CA LYS A 109 9.39 -24.27 -0.68
C LYS A 109 9.18 -24.72 -2.12
N CYS A 110 8.37 -23.97 -2.87
CA CYS A 110 8.20 -24.23 -4.29
C CYS A 110 9.56 -24.05 -4.99
N ALA A 111 9.92 -24.99 -5.88
CA ALA A 111 11.11 -24.85 -6.69
C ALA A 111 11.03 -23.50 -7.43
N ALA A 112 12.06 -22.67 -7.29
CA ALA A 112 12.11 -21.38 -7.96
C ALA A 112 11.92 -21.61 -9.46
N SER A 113 10.81 -21.11 -10.04
CA SER A 113 10.71 -21.04 -11.50
C SER A 113 11.89 -20.21 -11.99
N PRO A 114 12.69 -20.73 -12.96
CA PRO A 114 13.79 -19.95 -13.48
C PRO A 114 13.25 -18.60 -13.98
N PRO A 115 13.98 -17.49 -13.73
CA PRO A 115 13.56 -16.20 -14.24
C PRO A 115 13.35 -16.33 -15.73
N SER A 116 12.13 -16.02 -16.19
CA SER A 116 11.83 -16.04 -17.62
C SER A 116 12.76 -15.02 -18.30
N LYS A 117 13.83 -15.55 -18.94
CA LYS A 117 14.65 -14.74 -19.83
C LYS A 117 13.71 -14.13 -20.86
N GLY A 118 13.48 -12.84 -20.73
CA GLY A 118 12.78 -12.07 -21.77
C GLY A 118 13.46 -12.32 -23.10
N ARG A 119 12.67 -12.72 -24.05
CA ARG A 119 13.05 -12.81 -25.45
C ARG A 119 12.58 -11.55 -26.11
#